data_739f099ddcce512ccde36a07e8c636e3
#
_entry.id   739f099ddcce512ccde36a07e8c636e3
#
_cell.length_a   1.000
_cell.length_b   1.000
_cell.length_c   1.000
_cell.angle_alpha   90.00
_cell.angle_beta   90.00
_cell.angle_gamma   90.00
#
_symmetry.space_group_name_H-M   'P 1'
#
loop_
_entity.id
_entity.type
_entity.pdbx_description
1 polymer ?
#
loop_
_entity_poly.entity_id
_entity_poly.type
_entity_poly.pdbx_seq_one_letter_code
_entity_poly.pdbx_strand_id
1 'polypeptide(L)'
;MQIYKKNIKNYLILSVLLFLIFYIIGNFLWLLPGSDYTAKMYFLFTEELNRYIEMNWLNFVLTPSLMAFCFGILGFLCGMLAYVRDNDRGVYRYGEEHGSARYATVEEMSRFADRDPEKNIILTKNACMGISNRRLDLKYQKNKNDVVIGGPGSGKTYTFIKPNIMQMNASFIVTDPKGLLVHETGSMLEKNGYKIKIFDLLNLSNSDSFNVFNYIHTELDVDRVLEFITEGTKKSEQTGEDFWIQAEALLIRSFIAFLWFDGKDNDYMPNLSMVGDMLRHTERKDPKVASPVENWFEEQNELRPNNYAYKQWKLFNDTYKAETRASVLAMAAGRYSVFDHDQVVDMVREDTMDIEKWNEEKTAVFISIPETSSAYNFLAAIFMATIMETLRSKVDAVLQGKKLLGKGKELLHVRFLIDEFANIGRIPNIDKALATFRSREMSIVIVLQALNQLEAMYKNSWQTLVNTCDSLLFLGGDEKSTTEYLSKRAGKQTISLRKHSKSKTGGSESRDKTGRDLLMSDEIGRLGNGKALLFISGQHVFKDDKYTVNDHKNASLLANDVYDENWYNYRRYRNEEEELLDMVKPENIINHGVVG
;
A
#
# COMPACT_ATOMS: atom_id res chain seq x y z
N MET A 1 9.59 27.55 9.70
CA MET A 1 10.67 27.69 10.70
C MET A 1 10.76 29.17 11.06
N GLN A 2 10.11 29.61 12.12
CA GLN A 2 10.21 31.00 12.58
C GLN A 2 11.34 31.08 13.62
N ILE A 3 12.47 31.64 13.20
CA ILE A 3 13.53 32.02 14.15
C ILE A 3 13.03 33.30 14.84
N TYR A 4 12.70 33.23 16.12
CA TYR A 4 12.24 34.36 16.91
C TYR A 4 13.45 35.23 17.23
N LYS A 5 13.82 36.16 16.31
CA LYS A 5 14.79 37.20 16.59
C LYS A 5 14.08 38.32 17.34
N LYS A 6 14.47 38.57 18.61
CA LYS A 6 14.04 39.77 19.30
C LYS A 6 14.52 41.00 18.53
N ASN A 7 13.72 42.06 18.53
CA ASN A 7 14.00 43.24 17.72
C ASN A 7 15.20 43.99 18.33
N ILE A 8 16.33 44.01 17.61
CA ILE A 8 17.56 44.68 18.02
C ILE A 8 17.35 46.18 18.35
N LYS A 9 16.35 46.83 17.73
CA LYS A 9 16.05 48.25 17.97
C LYS A 9 15.74 48.54 19.43
N ASN A 10 15.00 47.68 20.11
CA ASN A 10 14.64 47.86 21.52
C ASN A 10 15.87 47.78 22.43
N TYR A 11 16.80 46.88 22.12
CA TYR A 11 18.06 46.75 22.89
C TYR A 11 19.05 47.85 22.57
N LEU A 12 19.05 48.40 21.35
CA LEU A 12 19.82 49.62 21.02
C LEU A 12 19.32 50.82 21.82
N ILE A 13 18.00 51.01 21.92
CA ILE A 13 17.41 52.07 22.76
C ILE A 13 17.81 51.85 24.22
N LEU A 14 17.73 50.63 24.74
CA LEU A 14 18.18 50.30 26.08
C LEU A 14 19.68 50.57 26.27
N SER A 15 20.52 50.20 25.31
CA SER A 15 21.97 50.44 25.34
C SER A 15 22.30 51.93 25.36
N VAL A 16 21.57 52.75 24.59
CA VAL A 16 21.74 54.23 24.59
C VAL A 16 21.29 54.81 25.92
N LEU A 17 20.18 54.36 26.49
CA LEU A 17 19.74 54.81 27.83
C LEU A 17 20.77 54.45 28.91
N LEU A 18 21.27 53.20 28.88
CA LEU A 18 22.32 52.78 29.82
C LEU A 18 23.62 53.55 29.62
N PHE A 19 23.98 53.86 28.36
CA PHE A 19 25.13 54.76 28.08
C PHE A 19 24.95 56.07 28.79
N LEU A 20 23.82 56.76 28.64
CA LEU A 20 23.56 58.08 29.28
C LEU A 20 23.59 57.99 30.80
N ILE A 21 22.98 56.98 31.39
CA ILE A 21 22.98 56.78 32.86
C ILE A 21 24.41 56.58 33.37
N PHE A 22 25.13 55.64 32.73
CA PHE A 22 26.50 55.34 33.14
C PHE A 22 27.48 56.54 32.88
N TYR A 23 27.21 57.29 31.81
CA TYR A 23 27.94 58.51 31.51
C TYR A 23 27.78 59.54 32.66
N ILE A 24 26.57 59.78 33.11
CA ILE A 24 26.28 60.66 34.25
C ILE A 24 26.94 60.13 35.51
N ILE A 25 26.90 58.83 35.77
CA ILE A 25 27.59 58.23 36.93
C ILE A 25 29.09 58.39 36.83
N GLY A 26 29.67 58.20 35.64
CA GLY A 26 31.13 58.43 35.41
C GLY A 26 31.55 59.86 35.65
N ASN A 27 30.77 60.86 35.18
CA ASN A 27 31.02 62.26 35.45
C ASN A 27 30.85 62.64 36.93
N PHE A 28 29.81 62.07 37.55
CA PHE A 28 29.62 62.25 38.99
C PHE A 28 30.85 61.79 39.77
N LEU A 29 31.34 60.58 39.52
CA LEU A 29 32.53 60.03 40.17
C LEU A 29 33.78 60.82 39.86
N TRP A 30 33.92 61.40 38.65
CA TRP A 30 35.06 62.22 38.24
C TRP A 30 35.07 63.56 38.97
N LEU A 31 33.94 64.24 39.08
CA LEU A 31 33.75 65.53 39.62
C LEU A 31 33.68 65.60 41.16
N LEU A 32 33.61 64.43 41.81
CA LEU A 32 33.61 64.39 43.28
C LEU A 32 34.81 65.09 43.87
N PRO A 33 34.59 65.88 44.91
CA PRO A 33 35.69 66.55 45.62
C PRO A 33 36.62 65.54 46.30
N GLY A 34 37.92 65.71 46.12
CA GLY A 34 38.97 64.88 46.72
C GLY A 34 40.25 64.86 45.89
N SER A 35 41.39 64.82 46.54
CA SER A 35 42.72 64.80 45.90
C SER A 35 43.11 63.44 45.36
N ASP A 36 42.50 62.36 45.90
CA ASP A 36 42.75 60.96 45.56
C ASP A 36 41.44 60.14 45.60
N TYR A 37 41.51 58.88 45.18
CA TYR A 37 40.35 58.00 45.06
C TYR A 37 39.69 57.74 46.41
N THR A 38 40.48 57.65 47.48
CA THR A 38 39.96 57.36 48.84
C THR A 38 39.22 58.58 49.39
N ALA A 39 39.69 59.81 49.18
CA ALA A 39 39.01 61.03 49.55
C ALA A 39 37.66 61.18 48.80
N LYS A 40 37.63 60.88 47.50
CA LYS A 40 36.38 60.89 46.71
C LYS A 40 35.37 59.88 47.22
N MET A 41 35.81 58.68 47.56
CA MET A 41 34.93 57.64 48.13
C MET A 41 34.42 57.97 49.51
N TYR A 42 35.26 58.63 50.34
CA TYR A 42 34.87 59.14 51.65
C TYR A 42 33.78 60.22 51.55
N PHE A 43 33.91 61.13 50.58
CA PHE A 43 32.89 62.16 50.33
C PHE A 43 31.51 61.63 50.02
N LEU A 44 31.38 60.42 49.40
CA LEU A 44 30.09 59.74 49.16
C LEU A 44 29.31 59.44 50.42
N PHE A 45 29.97 59.43 51.59
CA PHE A 45 29.32 59.09 52.88
C PHE A 45 29.20 60.33 53.76
N THR A 46 29.45 61.56 53.26
CA THR A 46 29.26 62.79 54.01
C THR A 46 27.89 63.41 53.81
N GLU A 47 27.40 64.16 54.81
CA GLU A 47 26.11 64.84 54.71
C GLU A 47 26.10 65.96 53.65
N GLU A 48 27.25 66.40 53.17
CA GLU A 48 27.39 67.40 52.11
C GLU A 48 27.12 66.91 50.72
N LEU A 49 27.00 65.56 50.53
CA LEU A 49 26.77 64.93 49.23
C LEU A 49 25.52 65.46 48.54
N ASN A 50 24.41 65.53 49.26
CA ASN A 50 23.13 65.96 48.70
C ASN A 50 23.21 67.41 48.19
N ARG A 51 23.79 68.26 48.95
CA ARG A 51 23.97 69.66 48.56
C ARG A 51 24.91 69.84 47.37
N TYR A 52 25.93 68.99 47.30
CA TYR A 52 26.83 68.94 46.18
C TYR A 52 26.16 68.46 44.89
N ILE A 53 25.30 67.45 44.97
CA ILE A 53 24.52 66.93 43.84
C ILE A 53 23.55 67.99 43.32
N GLU A 54 22.82 68.69 44.22
CA GLU A 54 21.87 69.71 43.83
C GLU A 54 22.59 70.91 43.12
N MET A 55 23.77 71.29 43.55
CA MET A 55 24.54 72.43 42.97
C MET A 55 25.21 72.04 41.64
N ASN A 56 25.54 70.78 41.40
CA ASN A 56 26.35 70.33 40.25
C ASN A 56 25.65 69.39 39.27
N TRP A 57 24.35 69.14 39.40
CA TRP A 57 23.65 68.17 38.56
C TRP A 57 23.84 68.48 37.05
N LEU A 58 23.88 69.76 36.63
CA LEU A 58 24.05 70.13 35.24
C LEU A 58 25.49 69.83 34.75
N ASN A 59 26.47 69.91 35.60
CA ASN A 59 27.86 69.59 35.29
C ASN A 59 28.06 68.10 35.08
N PHE A 60 27.32 67.24 35.78
CA PHE A 60 27.38 65.77 35.56
C PHE A 60 26.88 65.35 34.16
N VAL A 61 26.03 66.19 33.58
CA VAL A 61 25.51 65.95 32.21
C VAL A 61 26.36 66.61 31.15
N LEU A 62 26.82 67.86 31.39
CA LEU A 62 27.43 68.70 30.34
C LEU A 62 28.94 68.61 30.27
N THR A 63 29.65 68.20 31.33
CA THR A 63 31.09 68.13 31.32
C THR A 63 31.63 66.87 30.65
N PRO A 64 32.32 66.96 29.51
CA PRO A 64 32.91 65.80 28.88
C PRO A 64 34.17 65.34 29.62
N SER A 65 34.16 64.15 30.22
CA SER A 65 35.34 63.53 30.83
C SER A 65 35.59 62.13 30.20
N LEU A 66 36.89 61.79 30.14
CA LEU A 66 37.26 60.44 29.62
C LEU A 66 36.62 59.31 30.44
N MET A 67 36.53 59.53 31.78
CA MET A 67 35.94 58.57 32.67
C MET A 67 34.43 58.36 32.41
N ALA A 68 33.70 59.42 32.14
CA ALA A 68 32.28 59.35 31.75
C ALA A 68 32.10 58.61 30.46
N PHE A 69 32.94 58.79 29.45
CA PHE A 69 32.89 58.02 28.20
C PHE A 69 33.15 56.52 28.42
N CYS A 70 34.17 56.20 29.23
CA CYS A 70 34.47 54.80 29.56
C CYS A 70 33.31 54.14 30.27
N PHE A 71 32.70 54.82 31.26
CA PHE A 71 31.49 54.28 31.93
C PHE A 71 30.30 54.22 30.98
N GLY A 72 30.09 55.17 30.10
CA GLY A 72 29.05 55.17 29.09
C GLY A 72 29.18 53.96 28.13
N ILE A 73 30.41 53.72 27.65
CA ILE A 73 30.69 52.53 26.81
C ILE A 73 30.39 51.25 27.58
N LEU A 74 30.74 51.16 28.86
CA LEU A 74 30.43 50.01 29.69
C LEU A 74 28.91 49.78 29.78
N GLY A 75 28.14 50.87 30.02
CA GLY A 75 26.67 50.82 30.03
C GLY A 75 26.07 50.35 28.68
N PHE A 76 26.61 50.86 27.56
CA PHE A 76 26.23 50.43 26.22
C PHE A 76 26.49 48.94 26.00
N LEU A 77 27.67 48.48 26.40
CA LEU A 77 28.03 47.05 26.30
C LEU A 77 27.12 46.16 27.16
N CYS A 78 26.70 46.61 28.35
CA CYS A 78 25.74 45.90 29.18
C CYS A 78 24.39 45.71 28.45
N GLY A 79 23.89 46.74 27.77
CA GLY A 79 22.68 46.64 26.96
C GLY A 79 22.83 45.68 25.77
N MET A 80 23.99 45.69 25.11
CA MET A 80 24.27 44.74 24.01
C MET A 80 24.46 43.31 24.52
N LEU A 81 25.06 43.10 25.69
CA LEU A 81 25.15 41.78 26.33
C LEU A 81 23.77 41.23 26.69
N ALA A 82 22.85 42.08 27.15
CA ALA A 82 21.46 41.69 27.37
C ALA A 82 20.80 41.21 26.07
N TYR A 83 21.07 41.86 24.92
CA TYR A 83 20.61 41.40 23.62
C TYR A 83 21.19 40.04 23.25
N VAL A 84 22.49 39.84 23.43
CA VAL A 84 23.14 38.54 23.12
C VAL A 84 22.59 37.45 24.00
N ARG A 85 22.40 37.69 25.31
CA ARG A 85 21.83 36.75 26.26
C ARG A 85 20.38 36.36 25.92
N ASP A 86 19.58 37.37 25.59
CA ASP A 86 18.14 37.16 25.29
C ASP A 86 17.89 36.68 23.87
N ASN A 87 18.87 36.81 22.98
CA ASN A 87 18.79 36.33 21.60
C ASN A 87 19.42 34.94 21.47
N ASP A 88 18.86 33.99 22.22
CA ASP A 88 19.28 32.58 22.13
C ASP A 88 19.14 32.09 20.69
N ARG A 89 20.19 31.38 20.21
CA ARG A 89 20.22 30.78 18.87
C ARG A 89 19.43 29.48 18.79
N GLY A 90 18.66 29.13 19.81
CA GLY A 90 17.78 27.96 19.84
C GLY A 90 16.71 28.02 18.74
N VAL A 91 16.42 26.87 18.13
CA VAL A 91 15.30 26.72 17.19
C VAL A 91 14.05 26.40 18.00
N TYR A 92 13.15 27.34 18.13
CA TYR A 92 11.90 27.16 18.87
C TYR A 92 10.75 26.88 17.90
N ARG A 93 10.01 25.79 18.16
CA ARG A 93 8.76 25.43 17.48
C ARG A 93 7.63 25.49 18.48
N TYR A 94 7.00 26.64 18.64
CA TYR A 94 5.90 26.81 19.60
C TYR A 94 4.73 25.89 19.26
N GLY A 95 4.37 25.01 20.20
CA GLY A 95 3.29 24.03 20.05
C GLY A 95 3.69 22.77 19.30
N GLU A 96 4.91 22.69 18.79
CA GLU A 96 5.45 21.54 18.04
C GLU A 96 6.78 21.04 18.62
N GLU A 97 7.11 21.40 19.87
CA GLU A 97 8.41 21.11 20.50
C GLU A 97 8.71 19.61 20.56
N HIS A 98 7.67 18.78 20.71
CA HIS A 98 7.75 17.33 20.84
C HIS A 98 7.11 16.59 19.66
N GLY A 99 6.44 17.30 18.74
CA GLY A 99 5.78 16.73 17.58
C GLY A 99 4.67 17.64 17.05
N SER A 100 4.48 17.59 15.72
CA SER A 100 3.53 18.42 14.98
C SER A 100 2.31 17.65 14.45
N ALA A 101 2.12 16.40 14.89
CA ALA A 101 1.02 15.58 14.43
C ALA A 101 -0.33 16.17 14.86
N ARG A 102 -1.26 16.16 13.91
CA ARG A 102 -2.66 16.58 14.09
C ARG A 102 -3.57 15.79 13.15
N TYR A 103 -4.85 15.94 13.31
CA TYR A 103 -5.79 15.45 12.31
C TYR A 103 -5.79 16.36 11.08
N ALA A 104 -5.91 15.74 9.90
CA ALA A 104 -6.15 16.46 8.67
C ALA A 104 -7.60 16.99 8.64
N THR A 105 -7.82 18.05 7.88
CA THR A 105 -9.14 18.63 7.66
C THR A 105 -9.80 18.10 6.39
N VAL A 106 -11.12 18.21 6.28
CA VAL A 106 -11.87 17.84 5.05
C VAL A 106 -11.36 18.63 3.85
N GLU A 107 -11.01 19.92 4.05
CA GLU A 107 -10.47 20.76 2.97
C GLU A 107 -9.10 20.26 2.46
N GLU A 108 -8.25 19.75 3.35
CA GLU A 108 -6.98 19.13 2.95
C GLU A 108 -7.21 17.86 2.14
N MET A 109 -8.21 17.06 2.51
CA MET A 109 -8.56 15.82 1.80
C MET A 109 -9.23 16.08 0.44
N SER A 110 -10.07 17.10 0.33
CA SER A 110 -10.77 17.44 -0.91
C SER A 110 -9.83 17.79 -2.08
N ARG A 111 -8.58 18.14 -1.78
CA ARG A 111 -7.56 18.46 -2.80
C ARG A 111 -7.11 17.25 -3.62
N PHE A 112 -7.38 16.03 -3.15
CA PHE A 112 -7.06 14.78 -3.85
C PHE A 112 -8.20 14.32 -4.77
N ALA A 113 -9.40 14.87 -4.60
CA ALA A 113 -10.57 14.48 -5.36
C ALA A 113 -10.60 15.12 -6.76
N ASP A 114 -11.10 14.37 -7.76
CA ASP A 114 -11.53 14.94 -9.03
C ASP A 114 -12.83 15.75 -8.80
N ARG A 115 -13.03 16.79 -9.61
CA ARG A 115 -14.24 17.63 -9.57
C ARG A 115 -15.50 16.85 -9.96
N ASP A 116 -15.34 15.83 -10.77
CA ASP A 116 -16.40 14.91 -11.15
C ASP A 116 -16.50 13.79 -10.12
N PRO A 117 -17.59 13.69 -9.33
CA PRO A 117 -17.71 12.68 -8.28
C PRO A 117 -17.60 11.24 -8.79
N GLU A 118 -18.01 10.98 -10.05
CA GLU A 118 -17.96 9.64 -10.64
C GLU A 118 -16.53 9.17 -10.96
N LYS A 119 -15.59 10.11 -11.08
CA LYS A 119 -14.18 9.85 -11.37
C LYS A 119 -13.32 9.72 -10.12
N ASN A 120 -13.94 9.49 -8.99
CA ASN A 120 -13.26 9.36 -7.72
C ASN A 120 -13.24 7.91 -7.21
N ILE A 121 -12.19 7.58 -6.52
CA ILE A 121 -12.07 6.46 -5.61
C ILE A 121 -12.63 6.94 -4.28
N ILE A 122 -13.57 6.21 -3.71
CA ILE A 122 -14.17 6.52 -2.41
C ILE A 122 -13.28 5.90 -1.33
N LEU A 123 -12.76 6.74 -0.42
CA LEU A 123 -11.93 6.30 0.70
C LEU A 123 -12.71 6.34 2.02
N THR A 124 -13.35 7.48 2.31
CA THR A 124 -14.22 7.66 3.48
C THR A 124 -15.41 8.54 3.08
N LYS A 125 -16.29 8.88 4.03
CA LYS A 125 -17.47 9.69 3.74
C LYS A 125 -17.14 11.06 3.13
N ASN A 126 -16.06 11.69 3.61
CA ASN A 126 -15.66 13.03 3.18
C ASN A 126 -14.28 13.06 2.47
N ALA A 127 -13.67 11.90 2.22
CA ALA A 127 -12.40 11.83 1.51
C ALA A 127 -12.50 10.91 0.30
N CYS A 128 -12.17 11.47 -0.86
CA CYS A 128 -12.10 10.77 -2.14
C CYS A 128 -10.77 11.07 -2.83
N MET A 129 -10.39 10.24 -3.79
CA MET A 129 -9.20 10.43 -4.61
C MET A 129 -9.54 10.26 -6.08
N GLY A 130 -9.25 11.26 -6.91
CA GLY A 130 -9.46 11.17 -8.35
C GLY A 130 -8.71 9.99 -8.96
N ILE A 131 -9.37 9.16 -9.76
CA ILE A 131 -8.77 7.98 -10.38
C ILE A 131 -7.67 8.36 -11.38
N SER A 132 -7.82 9.49 -12.08
CA SER A 132 -6.81 10.02 -12.98
C SER A 132 -6.02 11.16 -12.33
N ASN A 133 -4.69 11.14 -12.51
CA ASN A 133 -3.82 12.22 -12.06
C ASN A 133 -3.77 13.43 -13.02
N ARG A 134 -4.30 13.30 -14.25
CA ARG A 134 -4.17 14.33 -15.31
C ARG A 134 -4.76 15.69 -14.94
N ARG A 135 -5.77 15.72 -14.05
CA ARG A 135 -6.48 16.93 -13.63
C ARG A 135 -6.05 17.48 -12.27
N LEU A 136 -5.12 16.80 -11.60
CA LEU A 136 -4.63 17.18 -10.29
C LEU A 136 -3.29 17.91 -10.38
N ASP A 137 -3.07 18.88 -9.50
CA ASP A 137 -1.76 19.50 -9.32
C ASP A 137 -0.72 18.43 -8.94
N LEU A 138 0.53 18.57 -9.43
CA LEU A 138 1.62 17.60 -9.23
C LEU A 138 1.80 17.19 -7.76
N LYS A 139 1.65 18.12 -6.82
CA LYS A 139 1.77 17.86 -5.37
C LYS A 139 0.68 16.95 -4.79
N TYR A 140 -0.46 16.83 -5.47
CA TYR A 140 -1.59 15.99 -5.05
C TYR A 140 -1.71 14.72 -5.90
N GLN A 141 -0.86 14.56 -6.90
CA GLN A 141 -0.81 13.34 -7.68
C GLN A 141 -0.24 12.19 -6.85
N LYS A 142 -1.07 11.21 -6.57
CA LYS A 142 -0.74 9.99 -5.84
C LYS A 142 -0.87 8.77 -6.75
N ASN A 143 -0.22 7.67 -6.41
CA ASN A 143 -0.63 6.39 -6.96
C ASN A 143 -2.02 6.04 -6.42
N LYS A 144 -2.69 5.07 -7.02
CA LYS A 144 -4.05 4.66 -6.65
C LYS A 144 -4.06 3.31 -5.93
N ASN A 145 -2.87 2.90 -5.46
CA ASN A 145 -2.74 1.70 -4.66
C ASN A 145 -3.15 2.01 -3.23
N ASP A 146 -4.00 1.17 -2.67
CA ASP A 146 -4.55 1.33 -1.33
C ASP A 146 -4.29 0.07 -0.50
N VAL A 147 -4.04 0.25 0.79
CA VAL A 147 -4.13 -0.82 1.80
C VAL A 147 -5.35 -0.54 2.65
N VAL A 148 -6.25 -1.51 2.73
CA VAL A 148 -7.47 -1.42 3.55
C VAL A 148 -7.38 -2.47 4.65
N ILE A 149 -7.42 -2.04 5.90
CA ILE A 149 -7.30 -2.93 7.06
C ILE A 149 -8.57 -2.84 7.89
N GLY A 150 -9.12 -4.00 8.19
CA GLY A 150 -10.30 -4.06 9.06
C GLY A 150 -10.55 -5.48 9.55
N GLY A 151 -10.74 -5.63 10.85
CA GLY A 151 -11.07 -6.91 11.48
C GLY A 151 -12.35 -7.54 10.94
N PRO A 152 -12.67 -8.77 11.33
CA PRO A 152 -13.95 -9.40 10.99
C PRO A 152 -15.12 -8.50 11.40
N GLY A 153 -16.13 -8.38 10.54
CA GLY A 153 -17.29 -7.52 10.78
C GLY A 153 -17.05 -6.01 10.71
N SER A 154 -15.85 -5.55 10.36
CA SER A 154 -15.57 -4.10 10.20
C SER A 154 -16.26 -3.46 9.00
N GLY A 155 -16.86 -4.27 8.11
CA GLY A 155 -17.61 -3.81 6.95
C GLY A 155 -16.76 -3.50 5.72
N LYS A 156 -15.57 -4.07 5.56
CA LYS A 156 -14.65 -3.85 4.42
C LYS A 156 -15.37 -3.89 3.06
N THR A 157 -16.08 -4.96 2.80
CA THR A 157 -16.81 -5.16 1.54
C THR A 157 -17.93 -4.13 1.38
N TYR A 158 -18.71 -3.87 2.45
CA TYR A 158 -19.87 -2.98 2.43
C TYR A 158 -19.50 -1.49 2.39
N THR A 159 -18.38 -1.11 3.04
CA THR A 159 -18.00 0.31 3.17
C THR A 159 -16.92 0.76 2.19
N PHE A 160 -16.22 -0.18 1.54
CA PHE A 160 -15.15 0.16 0.62
C PHE A 160 -15.26 -0.56 -0.74
N ILE A 161 -15.33 -1.91 -0.78
CA ILE A 161 -15.30 -2.66 -2.04
C ILE A 161 -16.53 -2.33 -2.91
N LYS A 162 -17.75 -2.58 -2.39
CA LYS A 162 -18.99 -2.31 -3.13
C LYS A 162 -19.12 -0.85 -3.58
N PRO A 163 -18.94 0.18 -2.72
CA PRO A 163 -19.01 1.56 -3.17
C PRO A 163 -18.03 1.89 -4.31
N ASN A 164 -16.83 1.31 -4.32
CA ASN A 164 -15.88 1.53 -5.39
C ASN A 164 -16.23 0.78 -6.69
N ILE A 165 -16.84 -0.39 -6.63
CA ILE A 165 -17.41 -1.07 -7.81
C ILE A 165 -18.58 -0.23 -8.37
N MET A 166 -19.44 0.31 -7.52
CA MET A 166 -20.58 1.14 -7.89
C MET A 166 -20.21 2.46 -8.58
N GLN A 167 -18.96 2.93 -8.44
CA GLN A 167 -18.43 4.08 -9.18
C GLN A 167 -18.30 3.82 -10.69
N MET A 168 -18.16 2.57 -11.13
CA MET A 168 -18.12 2.17 -12.54
C MET A 168 -17.12 2.98 -13.40
N ASN A 169 -16.01 3.39 -12.81
CA ASN A 169 -15.01 4.31 -13.40
C ASN A 169 -13.73 3.63 -13.89
N ALA A 170 -13.65 2.32 -13.79
CA ALA A 170 -12.50 1.50 -14.18
C ALA A 170 -12.98 0.14 -14.69
N SER A 171 -12.09 -0.65 -15.30
CA SER A 171 -12.26 -2.10 -15.33
C SER A 171 -11.85 -2.67 -13.98
N PHE A 172 -12.57 -3.66 -13.49
CA PHE A 172 -12.36 -4.21 -12.15
C PHE A 172 -11.94 -5.67 -12.18
N ILE A 173 -10.94 -6.02 -11.38
CA ILE A 173 -10.61 -7.39 -11.02
C ILE A 173 -10.87 -7.52 -9.53
N VAL A 174 -11.89 -8.29 -9.17
CA VAL A 174 -12.41 -8.36 -7.80
C VAL A 174 -12.25 -9.78 -7.29
N THR A 175 -11.61 -9.97 -6.12
CA THR A 175 -11.70 -11.26 -5.45
C THR A 175 -12.97 -11.30 -4.60
N ASP A 176 -13.66 -12.40 -4.66
CA ASP A 176 -14.95 -12.63 -4.02
C ASP A 176 -14.94 -13.95 -3.24
N PRO A 177 -14.48 -13.94 -1.98
CA PRO A 177 -14.35 -15.17 -1.21
C PRO A 177 -15.67 -15.95 -0.99
N LYS A 178 -16.79 -15.25 -1.08
CA LYS A 178 -18.13 -15.84 -0.88
C LYS A 178 -18.88 -16.13 -2.17
N GLY A 179 -18.37 -15.65 -3.32
CA GLY A 179 -19.07 -15.73 -4.60
C GLY A 179 -20.35 -14.88 -4.69
N LEU A 180 -20.55 -13.92 -3.77
CA LEU A 180 -21.78 -13.12 -3.70
C LEU A 180 -21.68 -11.78 -4.44
N LEU A 181 -20.48 -11.20 -4.54
CA LEU A 181 -20.28 -9.87 -5.14
C LEU A 181 -20.73 -9.83 -6.61
N VAL A 182 -20.48 -10.90 -7.36
CA VAL A 182 -20.92 -11.00 -8.74
C VAL A 182 -22.44 -10.97 -8.84
N HIS A 183 -23.14 -11.68 -7.97
CA HIS A 183 -24.61 -11.70 -7.94
C HIS A 183 -25.20 -10.35 -7.55
N GLU A 184 -24.60 -9.70 -6.54
CA GLU A 184 -25.08 -8.42 -5.99
C GLU A 184 -24.80 -7.22 -6.92
N THR A 185 -23.71 -7.25 -7.72
CA THR A 185 -23.26 -6.11 -8.52
C THR A 185 -23.33 -6.34 -10.03
N GLY A 186 -23.37 -7.59 -10.49
CA GLY A 186 -23.24 -7.96 -11.90
C GLY A 186 -24.31 -7.37 -12.80
N SER A 187 -25.57 -7.37 -12.39
CA SER A 187 -26.68 -6.80 -13.16
C SER A 187 -26.50 -5.28 -13.36
N MET A 188 -26.09 -4.57 -12.32
CA MET A 188 -25.75 -3.14 -12.41
C MET A 188 -24.63 -2.90 -13.42
N LEU A 189 -23.56 -3.66 -13.33
CA LEU A 189 -22.39 -3.54 -14.21
C LEU A 189 -22.73 -3.86 -15.66
N GLU A 190 -23.44 -4.95 -15.92
CA GLU A 190 -23.82 -5.39 -17.27
C GLU A 190 -24.73 -4.33 -17.94
N LYS A 191 -25.75 -3.82 -17.23
CA LYS A 191 -26.63 -2.73 -17.70
C LYS A 191 -25.87 -1.45 -18.04
N ASN A 192 -24.66 -1.25 -17.44
CA ASN A 192 -23.77 -0.10 -17.71
C ASN A 192 -22.61 -0.43 -18.66
N GLY A 193 -22.75 -1.50 -19.44
CA GLY A 193 -21.86 -1.85 -20.54
C GLY A 193 -20.58 -2.57 -20.15
N TYR A 194 -20.53 -3.18 -18.96
CA TYR A 194 -19.43 -4.05 -18.58
C TYR A 194 -19.59 -5.45 -19.14
N LYS A 195 -18.48 -6.03 -19.59
CA LYS A 195 -18.38 -7.47 -19.81
C LYS A 195 -18.06 -8.14 -18.48
N ILE A 196 -18.89 -9.10 -18.08
CA ILE A 196 -18.68 -9.85 -16.83
C ILE A 196 -17.90 -11.12 -17.14
N LYS A 197 -16.79 -11.32 -16.43
CA LYS A 197 -15.97 -12.52 -16.45
C LYS A 197 -15.91 -13.11 -15.05
N ILE A 198 -15.95 -14.44 -14.97
CA ILE A 198 -16.05 -15.14 -13.69
C ILE A 198 -15.02 -16.27 -13.68
N PHE A 199 -14.07 -16.17 -12.73
CA PHE A 199 -13.11 -17.24 -12.45
C PHE A 199 -13.46 -17.85 -11.10
N ASP A 200 -14.24 -18.93 -11.15
CA ASP A 200 -14.88 -19.50 -9.97
C ASP A 200 -14.17 -20.76 -9.49
N LEU A 201 -13.38 -20.64 -8.43
CA LEU A 201 -12.73 -21.78 -7.77
C LEU A 201 -13.61 -22.41 -6.67
N LEU A 202 -14.80 -21.86 -6.41
CA LEU A 202 -15.82 -22.50 -5.57
C LEU A 202 -16.65 -23.51 -6.38
N ASN A 203 -16.95 -23.15 -7.63
CA ASN A 203 -17.67 -23.99 -8.58
C ASN A 203 -16.97 -23.97 -9.94
N LEU A 204 -16.01 -24.88 -10.10
CA LEU A 204 -15.17 -24.97 -11.29
C LEU A 204 -15.97 -25.18 -12.57
N SER A 205 -17.12 -25.90 -12.49
CA SER A 205 -17.97 -26.18 -13.65
C SER A 205 -18.72 -24.96 -14.16
N ASN A 206 -19.00 -23.97 -13.29
CA ASN A 206 -19.69 -22.71 -13.67
C ASN A 206 -18.73 -21.52 -13.76
N SER A 207 -17.57 -21.72 -14.37
CA SER A 207 -16.48 -20.73 -14.50
C SER A 207 -16.17 -20.44 -15.95
N ASP A 208 -15.76 -19.21 -16.25
CA ASP A 208 -15.01 -18.91 -17.47
C ASP A 208 -13.66 -19.65 -17.45
N SER A 209 -13.15 -20.04 -18.61
CA SER A 209 -11.92 -20.80 -18.77
C SER A 209 -10.72 -19.89 -18.93
N PHE A 210 -9.60 -20.29 -18.34
CA PHE A 210 -8.33 -19.58 -18.42
C PHE A 210 -7.20 -20.52 -18.82
N ASN A 211 -6.62 -20.29 -19.99
CA ASN A 211 -5.47 -21.04 -20.46
C ASN A 211 -4.24 -20.12 -20.55
N VAL A 212 -3.25 -20.36 -19.69
CA VAL A 212 -2.04 -19.55 -19.62
C VAL A 212 -1.21 -19.60 -20.90
N PHE A 213 -1.30 -20.66 -21.72
CA PHE A 213 -0.59 -20.77 -22.99
C PHE A 213 -1.01 -19.71 -24.03
N ASN A 214 -2.24 -19.19 -23.94
CA ASN A 214 -2.68 -18.09 -24.80
C ASN A 214 -1.86 -16.80 -24.60
N TYR A 215 -1.16 -16.68 -23.47
CA TYR A 215 -0.35 -15.52 -23.09
C TYR A 215 1.15 -15.78 -23.22
N ILE A 216 1.56 -16.92 -23.83
CA ILE A 216 2.96 -17.25 -24.14
C ILE A 216 3.23 -16.89 -25.60
N HIS A 217 3.94 -15.80 -25.84
CA HIS A 217 4.30 -15.33 -27.18
C HIS A 217 5.75 -15.60 -27.52
N THR A 218 6.63 -15.67 -26.52
CA THR A 218 8.09 -15.83 -26.64
C THR A 218 8.62 -16.87 -25.67
N GLU A 219 9.85 -17.33 -25.88
CA GLU A 219 10.56 -18.21 -24.93
C GLU A 219 10.69 -17.59 -23.53
N LEU A 220 10.80 -16.25 -23.45
CA LEU A 220 10.84 -15.55 -22.16
C LEU A 220 9.51 -15.63 -21.39
N ASP A 221 8.40 -15.76 -22.09
CA ASP A 221 7.11 -15.91 -21.44
C ASP A 221 6.94 -17.32 -20.84
N VAL A 222 7.61 -18.33 -21.40
CA VAL A 222 7.72 -19.68 -20.79
C VAL A 222 8.37 -19.57 -19.40
N ASP A 223 9.46 -18.81 -19.30
CA ASP A 223 10.16 -18.61 -18.01
C ASP A 223 9.29 -17.86 -17.01
N ARG A 224 8.51 -16.88 -17.46
CA ARG A 224 7.55 -16.15 -16.60
C ARG A 224 6.43 -17.03 -16.09
N VAL A 225 5.83 -17.84 -16.97
CA VAL A 225 4.77 -18.78 -16.55
C VAL A 225 5.31 -19.77 -15.54
N LEU A 226 6.52 -20.28 -15.76
CA LEU A 226 7.18 -21.15 -14.80
C LEU A 226 7.41 -20.46 -13.44
N GLU A 227 7.87 -19.21 -13.46
CA GLU A 227 8.03 -18.40 -12.23
C GLU A 227 6.69 -18.26 -11.50
N PHE A 228 5.59 -17.99 -12.21
CA PHE A 228 4.25 -17.87 -11.63
C PHE A 228 3.80 -19.18 -10.98
N ILE A 229 4.02 -20.32 -11.63
CA ILE A 229 3.70 -21.63 -11.08
C ILE A 229 4.56 -21.92 -9.85
N THR A 230 5.86 -21.70 -9.94
CA THR A 230 6.80 -22.01 -8.86
C THR A 230 6.54 -21.17 -7.62
N GLU A 231 6.37 -19.86 -7.77
CA GLU A 231 6.11 -18.96 -6.64
C GLU A 231 4.69 -19.13 -6.09
N GLY A 232 3.69 -19.32 -6.96
CA GLY A 232 2.29 -19.52 -6.54
C GLY A 232 2.07 -20.80 -5.76
N THR A 233 2.92 -21.82 -5.95
CA THR A 233 2.84 -23.11 -5.25
C THR A 233 3.77 -23.23 -4.03
N LYS A 234 4.59 -22.21 -3.74
CA LYS A 234 5.45 -22.18 -2.55
C LYS A 234 4.64 -22.15 -1.26
N LYS A 235 4.82 -23.15 -0.40
CA LYS A 235 4.13 -23.23 0.90
C LYS A 235 4.80 -22.39 2.01
N SER A 236 6.13 -22.21 1.98
CA SER A 236 6.88 -21.37 2.94
C SER A 236 8.29 -21.07 2.43
N GLU A 237 8.94 -20.03 2.98
CA GLU A 237 10.38 -19.78 2.77
C GLU A 237 11.20 -20.72 3.68
N GLN A 238 11.34 -21.98 3.30
CA GLN A 238 12.25 -22.91 4.00
C GLN A 238 13.60 -22.92 3.29
N THR A 239 14.65 -22.71 4.06
CA THR A 239 16.05 -22.85 3.61
C THR A 239 16.34 -24.35 3.36
N GLY A 240 16.73 -24.68 2.13
CA GLY A 240 17.09 -26.05 1.72
C GLY A 240 16.23 -26.63 0.60
N GLU A 241 15.08 -26.04 0.30
CA GLU A 241 14.22 -26.47 -0.82
C GLU A 241 14.69 -25.93 -2.19
N ASP A 242 15.59 -24.94 -2.23
CA ASP A 242 15.99 -24.26 -3.47
C ASP A 242 16.55 -25.22 -4.54
N PHE A 243 17.30 -26.24 -4.13
CA PHE A 243 17.84 -27.24 -5.06
C PHE A 243 16.73 -28.02 -5.78
N TRP A 244 15.76 -28.51 -5.03
CA TRP A 244 14.66 -29.32 -5.58
C TRP A 244 13.73 -28.48 -6.45
N ILE A 245 13.46 -27.24 -6.03
CA ILE A 245 12.66 -26.28 -6.80
C ILE A 245 13.34 -25.96 -8.12
N GLN A 246 14.67 -25.74 -8.12
CA GLN A 246 15.41 -25.46 -9.36
C GLN A 246 15.45 -26.67 -10.30
N ALA A 247 15.59 -27.88 -9.75
CA ALA A 247 15.59 -29.11 -10.54
C ALA A 247 14.21 -29.35 -11.18
N GLU A 248 13.13 -29.20 -10.42
CA GLU A 248 11.76 -29.28 -10.93
C GLU A 248 11.49 -28.19 -11.96
N ALA A 249 11.89 -26.94 -11.67
CA ALA A 249 11.72 -25.83 -12.59
C ALA A 249 12.37 -26.09 -13.95
N LEU A 250 13.54 -26.72 -13.98
CA LEU A 250 14.22 -27.05 -15.23
C LEU A 250 13.44 -28.08 -16.06
N LEU A 251 12.88 -29.11 -15.40
CA LEU A 251 12.04 -30.11 -16.03
C LEU A 251 10.75 -29.50 -16.60
N ILE A 252 10.01 -28.76 -15.77
CA ILE A 252 8.72 -28.19 -16.16
C ILE A 252 8.91 -27.11 -17.24
N ARG A 253 10.00 -26.34 -17.17
CA ARG A 253 10.39 -25.41 -18.25
C ARG A 253 10.51 -26.13 -19.58
N SER A 254 11.16 -27.26 -19.59
CA SER A 254 11.32 -28.05 -20.83
C SER A 254 9.98 -28.52 -21.37
N PHE A 255 9.05 -28.94 -20.49
CA PHE A 255 7.73 -29.40 -20.91
C PHE A 255 6.83 -28.27 -21.42
N ILE A 256 6.76 -27.14 -20.72
CA ILE A 256 5.99 -25.98 -21.17
C ILE A 256 6.53 -25.48 -22.52
N ALA A 257 7.86 -25.38 -22.66
CA ALA A 257 8.48 -24.99 -23.91
C ALA A 257 8.21 -25.99 -25.05
N PHE A 258 8.28 -27.31 -24.75
CA PHE A 258 7.95 -28.36 -25.70
C PHE A 258 6.51 -28.21 -26.20
N LEU A 259 5.55 -28.17 -25.30
CA LEU A 259 4.14 -28.01 -25.61
C LEU A 259 3.85 -26.74 -26.41
N TRP A 260 4.52 -25.63 -26.08
CA TRP A 260 4.37 -24.37 -26.79
C TRP A 260 4.87 -24.45 -28.24
N PHE A 261 6.00 -25.12 -28.50
CA PHE A 261 6.48 -25.36 -29.86
C PHE A 261 5.60 -26.35 -30.60
N ASP A 262 5.24 -27.47 -29.94
CA ASP A 262 4.43 -28.53 -30.53
C ASP A 262 3.03 -28.03 -30.92
N GLY A 263 2.40 -27.21 -30.06
CA GLY A 263 1.13 -26.58 -30.38
C GLY A 263 1.19 -25.66 -31.60
N LYS A 264 2.33 -24.98 -31.82
CA LYS A 264 2.56 -24.15 -33.02
C LYS A 264 2.79 -24.98 -34.27
N ASP A 265 3.47 -26.11 -34.14
CA ASP A 265 3.80 -26.97 -35.27
C ASP A 265 2.60 -27.81 -35.74
N ASN A 266 1.71 -28.17 -34.80
CA ASN A 266 0.56 -29.02 -35.04
C ASN A 266 -0.80 -28.29 -34.97
N ASP A 267 -0.79 -26.96 -34.88
CA ASP A 267 -1.98 -26.07 -34.90
C ASP A 267 -3.02 -26.43 -33.83
N TYR A 268 -2.58 -26.61 -32.59
CA TYR A 268 -3.45 -26.77 -31.43
C TYR A 268 -3.01 -25.89 -30.27
N MET A 269 -3.94 -25.61 -29.32
CA MET A 269 -3.61 -24.83 -28.12
C MET A 269 -3.30 -25.78 -26.96
N PRO A 270 -2.04 -25.81 -26.50
CA PRO A 270 -1.68 -26.60 -25.32
C PRO A 270 -2.31 -26.04 -24.03
N ASN A 271 -2.26 -26.84 -22.98
CA ASN A 271 -2.70 -26.40 -21.64
C ASN A 271 -1.90 -27.10 -20.54
N LEU A 272 -2.06 -26.64 -19.28
CA LEU A 272 -1.28 -27.13 -18.15
C LEU A 272 -1.54 -28.59 -17.79
N SER A 273 -2.70 -29.17 -18.14
CA SER A 273 -2.97 -30.58 -17.86
C SER A 273 -2.04 -31.51 -18.66
N MET A 274 -1.65 -31.09 -19.87
CA MET A 274 -0.72 -31.84 -20.71
C MET A 274 0.68 -31.99 -20.07
N VAL A 275 1.07 -31.07 -19.18
CA VAL A 275 2.30 -31.21 -18.38
C VAL A 275 2.23 -32.43 -17.45
N GLY A 276 1.06 -32.66 -16.85
CA GLY A 276 0.80 -33.87 -16.06
C GLY A 276 0.92 -35.16 -16.90
N ASP A 277 0.39 -35.12 -18.13
CA ASP A 277 0.50 -36.25 -19.07
C ASP A 277 1.96 -36.52 -19.47
N MET A 278 2.72 -35.48 -19.76
CA MET A 278 4.16 -35.63 -20.03
C MET A 278 4.90 -36.25 -18.82
N LEU A 279 4.59 -35.83 -17.60
CA LEU A 279 5.19 -36.41 -16.38
C LEU A 279 4.94 -37.93 -16.29
N ARG A 280 3.73 -38.38 -16.58
CA ARG A 280 3.38 -39.82 -16.57
C ARG A 280 4.12 -40.65 -17.64
N HIS A 281 4.49 -40.02 -18.76
CA HIS A 281 5.18 -40.67 -19.87
C HIS A 281 6.69 -40.48 -19.85
N THR A 282 7.25 -39.85 -18.81
CA THR A 282 8.70 -39.56 -18.68
C THR A 282 9.48 -40.77 -18.16
N GLU A 283 8.83 -41.70 -17.44
CA GLU A 283 9.49 -42.84 -16.85
C GLU A 283 9.72 -43.94 -17.91
N ARG A 284 10.94 -44.49 -17.95
CA ARG A 284 11.25 -45.63 -18.82
C ARG A 284 10.70 -46.92 -18.22
N LYS A 285 9.84 -47.64 -18.95
CA LYS A 285 9.35 -48.98 -18.56
C LYS A 285 10.46 -50.04 -18.65
N ASP A 286 11.38 -49.91 -19.61
CA ASP A 286 12.60 -50.67 -19.77
C ASP A 286 13.79 -49.68 -19.80
N PRO A 287 14.84 -49.88 -18.99
CA PRO A 287 16.01 -49.01 -19.00
C PRO A 287 16.72 -48.90 -20.36
N LYS A 288 16.55 -49.88 -21.25
CA LYS A 288 17.16 -49.91 -22.58
C LYS A 288 16.32 -49.20 -23.66
N VAL A 289 15.07 -48.89 -23.35
CA VAL A 289 14.14 -48.28 -24.31
C VAL A 289 13.89 -46.82 -23.86
N ALA A 290 13.97 -45.90 -24.79
CA ALA A 290 13.64 -44.50 -24.54
C ALA A 290 12.17 -44.35 -24.09
N SER A 291 11.90 -43.45 -23.17
CA SER A 291 10.52 -43.12 -22.79
C SER A 291 9.80 -42.40 -23.93
N PRO A 292 8.46 -42.43 -23.98
CA PRO A 292 7.71 -41.65 -24.96
C PRO A 292 8.14 -40.18 -25.01
N VAL A 293 8.33 -39.56 -23.86
CA VAL A 293 8.77 -38.12 -23.76
C VAL A 293 10.15 -37.92 -24.35
N GLU A 294 11.09 -38.85 -24.13
CA GLU A 294 12.42 -38.76 -24.75
C GLU A 294 12.32 -38.77 -26.27
N ASN A 295 11.48 -39.64 -26.84
CA ASN A 295 11.26 -39.68 -28.29
C ASN A 295 10.61 -38.41 -28.81
N TRP A 296 9.62 -37.85 -28.13
CA TRP A 296 8.97 -36.59 -28.52
C TRP A 296 9.96 -35.42 -28.58
N PHE A 297 10.87 -35.33 -27.61
CA PHE A 297 11.90 -34.29 -27.63
C PHE A 297 12.91 -34.48 -28.77
N GLU A 298 13.28 -35.71 -29.12
CA GLU A 298 14.17 -35.96 -30.25
C GLU A 298 13.45 -35.64 -31.59
N GLU A 299 12.21 -36.07 -31.78
CA GLU A 299 11.40 -35.74 -32.94
C GLU A 299 11.24 -34.24 -33.13
N GLN A 300 10.93 -33.50 -32.04
CA GLN A 300 10.86 -32.03 -32.11
C GLN A 300 12.19 -31.39 -32.40
N ASN A 301 13.31 -31.98 -31.91
CA ASN A 301 14.64 -31.49 -32.20
C ASN A 301 15.05 -31.75 -33.66
N GLU A 302 14.57 -32.80 -34.30
CA GLU A 302 14.75 -33.02 -35.73
C GLU A 302 14.06 -31.91 -36.56
N LEU A 303 12.84 -31.52 -36.16
CA LEU A 303 12.08 -30.45 -36.81
C LEU A 303 12.69 -29.05 -36.53
N ARG A 304 13.15 -28.82 -35.32
CA ARG A 304 13.71 -27.54 -34.84
C ARG A 304 15.04 -27.78 -34.12
N PRO A 305 16.18 -27.93 -34.84
CA PRO A 305 17.44 -28.28 -34.20
C PRO A 305 17.91 -27.32 -33.12
N ASN A 306 18.27 -27.88 -31.95
CA ASN A 306 18.72 -27.14 -30.79
C ASN A 306 17.73 -26.07 -30.26
N ASN A 307 16.43 -26.34 -30.39
CA ASN A 307 15.41 -25.47 -29.84
C ASN A 307 15.52 -25.31 -28.32
N TYR A 308 14.81 -24.30 -27.75
CA TYR A 308 14.88 -24.00 -26.32
C TYR A 308 14.41 -25.17 -25.44
N ALA A 309 13.31 -25.85 -25.81
CA ALA A 309 12.77 -26.96 -25.07
C ALA A 309 13.78 -28.13 -24.97
N TYR A 310 14.37 -28.52 -26.09
CA TYR A 310 15.38 -29.57 -26.15
C TYR A 310 16.62 -29.25 -25.31
N LYS A 311 17.12 -28.00 -25.35
CA LYS A 311 18.26 -27.56 -24.52
C LYS A 311 17.95 -27.71 -23.02
N GLN A 312 16.75 -27.32 -22.57
CA GLN A 312 16.35 -27.44 -21.16
C GLN A 312 16.18 -28.90 -20.77
N TRP A 313 15.55 -29.71 -21.61
CA TRP A 313 15.39 -31.15 -21.43
C TRP A 313 16.74 -31.87 -21.32
N LYS A 314 17.64 -31.60 -22.24
CA LYS A 314 18.99 -32.17 -22.22
C LYS A 314 19.76 -31.77 -20.96
N LEU A 315 19.70 -30.50 -20.59
CA LEU A 315 20.34 -30.01 -19.38
C LEU A 315 19.79 -30.73 -18.13
N PHE A 316 18.47 -30.92 -18.05
CA PHE A 316 17.85 -31.70 -16.95
C PHE A 316 18.38 -33.14 -16.92
N ASN A 317 18.37 -33.85 -18.04
CA ASN A 317 18.81 -35.24 -18.11
C ASN A 317 20.33 -35.39 -17.89
N ASP A 318 21.13 -34.43 -18.28
CA ASP A 318 22.58 -34.46 -18.06
C ASP A 318 22.97 -34.16 -16.60
N THR A 319 22.19 -33.29 -15.94
CA THR A 319 22.46 -32.86 -14.55
C THR A 319 21.90 -33.82 -13.53
N TYR A 320 20.66 -34.30 -13.70
CA TYR A 320 19.97 -35.13 -12.70
C TYR A 320 19.87 -36.59 -13.14
N LYS A 321 20.48 -37.48 -12.36
CA LYS A 321 20.54 -38.93 -12.64
C LYS A 321 19.84 -39.74 -11.53
N ALA A 322 19.47 -40.97 -11.89
CA ALA A 322 18.98 -42.01 -10.98
C ALA A 322 17.98 -41.50 -9.91
N GLU A 323 18.31 -41.62 -8.64
CA GLU A 323 17.46 -41.31 -7.48
C GLU A 323 17.04 -39.81 -7.45
N THR A 324 17.96 -38.90 -7.78
CA THR A 324 17.66 -37.48 -7.82
C THR A 324 16.60 -37.17 -8.89
N ARG A 325 16.74 -37.78 -10.08
CA ARG A 325 15.76 -37.63 -11.16
C ARG A 325 14.39 -38.18 -10.75
N ALA A 326 14.35 -39.37 -10.13
CA ALA A 326 13.11 -39.98 -9.66
C ALA A 326 12.41 -39.12 -8.59
N SER A 327 13.19 -38.54 -7.66
CA SER A 327 12.65 -37.63 -6.63
C SER A 327 12.06 -36.35 -7.24
N VAL A 328 12.71 -35.75 -8.23
CA VAL A 328 12.19 -34.55 -8.92
C VAL A 328 10.90 -34.88 -9.67
N LEU A 329 10.84 -36.03 -10.37
CA LEU A 329 9.63 -36.48 -11.07
C LEU A 329 8.47 -36.72 -10.09
N ALA A 330 8.73 -37.33 -8.93
CA ALA A 330 7.71 -37.58 -7.91
C ALA A 330 7.16 -36.26 -7.32
N MET A 331 8.04 -35.27 -7.07
CA MET A 331 7.63 -33.96 -6.58
C MET A 331 6.77 -33.22 -7.62
N ALA A 332 7.21 -33.20 -8.88
CA ALA A 332 6.48 -32.60 -9.97
C ALA A 332 5.12 -33.29 -10.17
N ALA A 333 5.07 -34.61 -10.19
CA ALA A 333 3.83 -35.37 -10.29
C ALA A 333 2.85 -35.05 -9.16
N GLY A 334 3.33 -34.95 -7.91
CA GLY A 334 2.50 -34.53 -6.78
C GLY A 334 1.93 -33.12 -6.92
N ARG A 335 2.68 -32.18 -7.50
CA ARG A 335 2.25 -30.79 -7.73
C ARG A 335 1.22 -30.70 -8.85
N TYR A 336 1.44 -31.42 -9.94
CA TYR A 336 0.57 -31.39 -11.12
C TYR A 336 -0.61 -32.35 -11.06
N SER A 337 -0.73 -33.18 -9.99
CA SER A 337 -1.89 -34.08 -9.79
C SER A 337 -3.23 -33.35 -9.67
N VAL A 338 -3.23 -32.05 -9.36
CA VAL A 338 -4.45 -31.23 -9.37
C VAL A 338 -5.11 -31.20 -10.76
N PHE A 339 -4.34 -31.35 -11.83
CA PHE A 339 -4.84 -31.42 -13.20
C PHE A 339 -5.35 -32.81 -13.60
N ASP A 340 -5.49 -33.74 -12.64
CA ASP A 340 -6.16 -35.01 -12.84
C ASP A 340 -7.69 -34.91 -12.66
N HIS A 341 -8.17 -33.80 -12.10
CA HIS A 341 -9.59 -33.52 -11.96
C HIS A 341 -10.16 -32.94 -13.24
N ASP A 342 -11.16 -33.61 -13.82
CA ASP A 342 -11.77 -33.22 -15.10
C ASP A 342 -12.23 -31.76 -15.12
N GLN A 343 -12.85 -31.30 -14.03
CA GLN A 343 -13.29 -29.90 -13.91
C GLN A 343 -12.14 -28.90 -14.00
N VAL A 344 -10.96 -29.23 -13.44
CA VAL A 344 -9.77 -28.39 -13.53
C VAL A 344 -9.19 -28.41 -14.94
N VAL A 345 -9.13 -29.60 -15.56
CA VAL A 345 -8.71 -29.78 -16.96
C VAL A 345 -9.57 -28.91 -17.87
N ASP A 346 -10.85 -28.98 -17.69
CA ASP A 346 -11.82 -28.23 -18.50
C ASP A 346 -11.66 -26.71 -18.30
N MET A 347 -11.38 -26.24 -17.10
CA MET A 347 -11.17 -24.83 -16.80
C MET A 347 -9.90 -24.26 -17.46
N VAL A 348 -8.85 -25.09 -17.66
CA VAL A 348 -7.58 -24.65 -18.22
C VAL A 348 -7.39 -25.03 -19.71
N ARG A 349 -8.34 -25.73 -20.31
CA ARG A 349 -8.26 -26.21 -21.70
C ARG A 349 -8.35 -25.08 -22.71
N GLU A 350 -9.29 -24.16 -22.50
CA GLU A 350 -9.58 -23.03 -23.38
C GLU A 350 -9.33 -21.71 -22.68
N ASP A 351 -9.32 -20.61 -23.42
CA ASP A 351 -9.28 -19.26 -22.86
C ASP A 351 -10.49 -18.46 -23.32
N THR A 352 -11.36 -18.14 -22.39
CA THR A 352 -12.50 -17.25 -22.62
C THR A 352 -12.31 -15.87 -21.95
N MET A 353 -11.16 -15.67 -21.29
CA MET A 353 -10.90 -14.45 -20.51
C MET A 353 -10.63 -13.23 -21.37
N ASP A 354 -9.86 -13.37 -22.45
CA ASP A 354 -9.49 -12.23 -23.31
C ASP A 354 -8.78 -11.08 -22.55
N ILE A 355 -7.84 -11.37 -21.67
CA ILE A 355 -7.21 -10.40 -20.74
C ILE A 355 -6.72 -9.14 -21.46
N GLU A 356 -6.19 -9.27 -22.68
CA GLU A 356 -5.68 -8.15 -23.45
C GLU A 356 -6.71 -7.05 -23.73
N LYS A 357 -8.01 -7.34 -23.65
CA LYS A 357 -9.07 -6.37 -23.95
C LYS A 357 -9.50 -5.56 -22.74
N TRP A 358 -9.13 -5.93 -21.51
CA TRP A 358 -9.70 -5.38 -20.28
C TRP A 358 -9.34 -3.92 -19.99
N ASN A 359 -8.31 -3.38 -20.61
CA ASN A 359 -7.97 -1.96 -20.54
C ASN A 359 -8.45 -1.14 -21.76
N GLU A 360 -9.21 -1.75 -22.68
CA GLU A 360 -9.86 -1.08 -23.82
C GLU A 360 -11.38 -1.12 -23.73
N GLU A 361 -11.91 -2.13 -23.06
CA GLU A 361 -13.35 -2.36 -22.89
C GLU A 361 -13.64 -2.49 -21.39
N LYS A 362 -14.74 -1.88 -20.94
CA LYS A 362 -15.17 -2.01 -19.54
C LYS A 362 -15.41 -3.48 -19.21
N THR A 363 -14.59 -4.01 -18.34
CA THR A 363 -14.66 -5.42 -17.92
C THR A 363 -14.68 -5.49 -16.40
N ALA A 364 -15.52 -6.36 -15.86
CA ALA A 364 -15.51 -6.71 -14.45
C ALA A 364 -15.27 -8.22 -14.31
N VAL A 365 -14.18 -8.54 -13.64
CA VAL A 365 -13.73 -9.93 -13.43
C VAL A 365 -13.93 -10.27 -11.97
N PHE A 366 -14.67 -11.31 -11.69
CA PHE A 366 -14.89 -11.82 -10.33
C PHE A 366 -14.11 -13.12 -10.17
N ILE A 367 -13.28 -13.17 -9.12
CA ILE A 367 -12.44 -14.33 -8.80
C ILE A 367 -12.91 -14.89 -7.47
N SER A 368 -13.67 -15.98 -7.51
CA SER A 368 -14.15 -16.64 -6.29
C SER A 368 -13.09 -17.61 -5.77
N ILE A 369 -12.67 -17.44 -4.53
CA ILE A 369 -11.58 -18.23 -3.91
C ILE A 369 -12.08 -18.81 -2.59
N PRO A 370 -12.03 -20.15 -2.39
CA PRO A 370 -12.47 -20.77 -1.15
C PRO A 370 -11.70 -20.26 0.09
N GLU A 371 -12.42 -19.89 1.15
CA GLU A 371 -11.81 -19.47 2.42
C GLU A 371 -11.21 -20.66 3.20
N THR A 372 -11.77 -21.85 3.03
CA THR A 372 -11.45 -23.04 3.84
C THR A 372 -10.53 -24.04 3.15
N SER A 373 -10.33 -23.91 1.83
CA SER A 373 -9.48 -24.80 1.04
C SER A 373 -8.44 -24.00 0.26
N SER A 374 -7.19 -24.38 0.37
CA SER A 374 -6.08 -23.78 -0.39
C SER A 374 -5.66 -24.60 -1.62
N ALA A 375 -6.41 -25.68 -1.94
CA ALA A 375 -6.01 -26.62 -2.99
C ALA A 375 -5.85 -25.97 -4.36
N TYR A 376 -6.70 -24.99 -4.69
CA TYR A 376 -6.71 -24.31 -5.99
C TYR A 376 -6.20 -22.86 -5.95
N ASN A 377 -5.72 -22.37 -4.79
CA ASN A 377 -5.26 -20.98 -4.64
C ASN A 377 -4.11 -20.63 -5.59
N PHE A 378 -3.28 -21.61 -5.94
CA PHE A 378 -2.19 -21.41 -6.89
C PHE A 378 -2.70 -21.04 -8.31
N LEU A 379 -3.88 -21.55 -8.73
CA LEU A 379 -4.50 -21.17 -10.00
C LEU A 379 -4.89 -19.68 -9.98
N ALA A 380 -5.47 -19.22 -8.86
CA ALA A 380 -5.76 -17.79 -8.68
C ALA A 380 -4.49 -16.93 -8.71
N ALA A 381 -3.40 -17.41 -8.10
CA ALA A 381 -2.12 -16.70 -8.09
C ALA A 381 -1.50 -16.63 -9.50
N ILE A 382 -1.53 -17.71 -10.27
CA ILE A 382 -1.07 -17.74 -11.68
C ILE A 382 -1.95 -16.82 -12.53
N PHE A 383 -3.26 -16.91 -12.39
CA PHE A 383 -4.21 -16.08 -13.12
C PHE A 383 -3.95 -14.60 -12.84
N MET A 384 -3.84 -14.20 -11.55
CA MET A 384 -3.57 -12.85 -11.15
C MET A 384 -2.22 -12.33 -11.68
N ALA A 385 -1.15 -13.13 -11.60
CA ALA A 385 0.15 -12.78 -12.13
C ALA A 385 0.12 -12.61 -13.67
N THR A 386 -0.61 -13.48 -14.36
CA THR A 386 -0.79 -13.39 -15.82
C THR A 386 -1.55 -12.13 -16.20
N ILE A 387 -2.62 -11.77 -15.49
CA ILE A 387 -3.36 -10.53 -15.71
C ILE A 387 -2.43 -9.31 -15.57
N MET A 388 -1.70 -9.23 -14.46
CA MET A 388 -0.81 -8.11 -14.18
C MET A 388 0.27 -7.96 -15.25
N GLU A 389 0.89 -9.06 -15.67
CA GLU A 389 1.95 -9.04 -16.67
C GLU A 389 1.44 -8.74 -18.09
N THR A 390 0.32 -9.35 -18.48
CA THR A 390 -0.30 -9.14 -19.80
C THR A 390 -0.72 -7.69 -20.00
N LEU A 391 -1.42 -7.12 -19.00
CA LEU A 391 -1.86 -5.72 -19.05
C LEU A 391 -0.67 -4.76 -19.00
N ARG A 392 0.33 -5.03 -18.14
CA ARG A 392 1.55 -4.24 -18.06
C ARG A 392 2.30 -4.22 -19.40
N SER A 393 2.54 -5.39 -19.96
CA SER A 393 3.28 -5.55 -21.23
C SER A 393 2.57 -4.85 -22.40
N LYS A 394 1.24 -4.97 -22.44
CA LYS A 394 0.41 -4.27 -23.44
C LYS A 394 0.52 -2.75 -23.30
N VAL A 395 0.39 -2.21 -22.09
CA VAL A 395 0.49 -0.76 -21.86
C VAL A 395 1.89 -0.27 -22.23
N ASP A 396 2.95 -1.03 -21.89
CA ASP A 396 4.33 -0.70 -22.30
C ASP A 396 4.47 -0.64 -23.82
N ALA A 397 3.87 -1.59 -24.54
CA ALA A 397 3.86 -1.59 -26.01
C ALA A 397 3.13 -0.36 -26.59
N VAL A 398 2.02 0.06 -25.98
CA VAL A 398 1.28 1.27 -26.36
C VAL A 398 2.12 2.53 -26.09
N LEU A 399 2.72 2.65 -24.91
CA LEU A 399 3.56 3.79 -24.52
C LEU A 399 4.81 3.92 -25.42
N GLN A 400 5.35 2.79 -25.90
CA GLN A 400 6.47 2.73 -26.82
C GLN A 400 6.07 2.92 -28.28
N GLY A 401 4.77 3.08 -28.58
CA GLY A 401 4.26 3.20 -29.95
C GLY A 401 4.33 1.91 -30.79
N LYS A 402 4.59 0.75 -30.16
CA LYS A 402 4.62 -0.56 -30.82
C LYS A 402 3.21 -1.13 -31.06
N LYS A 403 2.24 -0.76 -30.24
CA LYS A 403 0.81 -1.11 -30.38
C LYS A 403 0.00 0.17 -30.41
N LEU A 404 -0.85 0.34 -31.41
CA LEU A 404 -1.70 1.51 -31.53
C LEU A 404 -3.10 1.19 -31.00
N LEU A 405 -3.63 2.08 -30.19
CA LEU A 405 -5.05 2.07 -29.84
C LEU A 405 -5.88 2.60 -31.01
N GLY A 406 -7.13 2.17 -31.13
CA GLY A 406 -8.03 2.72 -32.13
C GLY A 406 -8.11 4.26 -31.99
N LYS A 407 -8.32 4.97 -33.14
CA LYS A 407 -8.35 6.44 -33.18
C LYS A 407 -9.35 7.01 -32.18
N GLY A 408 -8.86 7.82 -31.24
CA GLY A 408 -9.67 8.45 -30.19
C GLY A 408 -9.97 7.56 -28.96
N LYS A 409 -9.40 6.34 -28.90
CA LYS A 409 -9.49 5.50 -27.71
C LYS A 409 -8.34 5.80 -26.74
N GLU A 410 -8.67 5.87 -25.45
CA GLU A 410 -7.72 5.93 -24.34
C GLU A 410 -7.78 4.62 -23.57
N LEU A 411 -6.66 4.26 -22.92
CA LEU A 411 -6.63 3.12 -22.02
C LEU A 411 -7.52 3.39 -20.81
N LEU A 412 -8.38 2.45 -20.50
CA LEU A 412 -9.16 2.45 -19.27
C LEU A 412 -8.26 2.12 -18.08
N HIS A 413 -8.52 2.74 -16.95
CA HIS A 413 -7.90 2.35 -15.70
C HIS A 413 -8.35 0.94 -15.30
N VAL A 414 -7.41 0.09 -14.87
CA VAL A 414 -7.70 -1.24 -14.37
C VAL A 414 -7.43 -1.28 -12.86
N ARG A 415 -8.45 -1.59 -12.08
CA ARG A 415 -8.39 -1.59 -10.63
C ARG A 415 -8.58 -3.00 -10.06
N PHE A 416 -7.56 -3.48 -9.38
CA PHE A 416 -7.59 -4.74 -8.65
C PHE A 416 -8.16 -4.47 -7.24
N LEU A 417 -9.29 -5.05 -6.91
CA LEU A 417 -9.93 -4.99 -5.61
C LEU A 417 -9.80 -6.36 -4.94
N ILE A 418 -8.74 -6.55 -4.19
CA ILE A 418 -8.42 -7.86 -3.63
C ILE A 418 -8.97 -7.94 -2.21
N ASP A 419 -10.22 -8.40 -2.09
CA ASP A 419 -10.82 -8.70 -0.79
C ASP A 419 -10.20 -9.99 -0.23
N GLU A 420 -9.84 -10.00 1.05
CA GLU A 420 -9.13 -11.11 1.70
C GLU A 420 -7.83 -11.50 0.98
N PHE A 421 -6.91 -10.53 0.83
CA PHE A 421 -5.63 -10.71 0.10
C PHE A 421 -4.84 -11.96 0.54
N ALA A 422 -4.95 -12.34 1.81
CA ALA A 422 -4.28 -13.53 2.34
C ALA A 422 -4.77 -14.85 1.72
N ASN A 423 -5.96 -14.89 1.13
CA ASN A 423 -6.56 -16.10 0.59
C ASN A 423 -6.09 -16.43 -0.84
N ILE A 424 -5.62 -15.45 -1.61
CA ILE A 424 -5.11 -15.71 -2.98
C ILE A 424 -3.85 -16.57 -2.98
N GLY A 425 -3.11 -16.56 -1.85
CA GLY A 425 -1.75 -17.04 -1.83
C GLY A 425 -0.73 -15.97 -2.24
N ARG A 426 0.50 -16.39 -2.45
CA ARG A 426 1.59 -15.47 -2.78
C ARG A 426 1.54 -15.10 -4.27
N ILE A 427 1.33 -13.84 -4.58
CA ILE A 427 1.39 -13.33 -5.96
C ILE A 427 2.85 -13.03 -6.30
N PRO A 428 3.40 -13.64 -7.36
CA PRO A 428 4.77 -13.41 -7.79
C PRO A 428 5.04 -11.95 -8.15
N ASN A 429 6.21 -11.43 -7.74
CA ASN A 429 6.69 -10.08 -8.11
C ASN A 429 5.72 -8.92 -7.85
N ILE A 430 4.80 -9.07 -6.91
CA ILE A 430 3.78 -8.04 -6.63
C ILE A 430 4.39 -6.70 -6.20
N ASP A 431 5.49 -6.71 -5.47
CA ASP A 431 6.24 -5.52 -5.05
C ASP A 431 6.74 -4.71 -6.26
N LYS A 432 7.28 -5.39 -7.27
CA LYS A 432 7.73 -4.79 -8.53
C LYS A 432 6.52 -4.29 -9.36
N ALA A 433 5.44 -5.07 -9.40
CA ALA A 433 4.23 -4.71 -10.10
C ALA A 433 3.63 -3.41 -9.54
N LEU A 434 3.44 -3.33 -8.21
CA LEU A 434 2.93 -2.15 -7.52
C LEU A 434 3.72 -0.87 -7.82
N ALA A 435 5.04 -0.97 -7.82
CA ALA A 435 5.90 0.18 -8.11
C ALA A 435 5.71 0.74 -9.54
N THR A 436 5.26 -0.10 -10.47
CA THR A 436 5.12 0.26 -11.89
C THR A 436 3.69 0.62 -12.31
N PHE A 437 2.68 0.30 -11.51
CA PHE A 437 1.25 0.45 -11.85
C PHE A 437 0.84 1.88 -12.13
N ARG A 438 1.35 2.85 -11.37
CA ARG A 438 1.00 4.26 -11.52
C ARG A 438 1.11 4.79 -12.95
N SER A 439 2.19 4.44 -13.66
CA SER A 439 2.44 4.91 -15.03
C SER A 439 1.66 4.13 -16.10
N ARG A 440 0.94 3.08 -15.71
CA ARG A 440 0.27 2.15 -16.62
C ARG A 440 -1.26 2.14 -16.47
N GLU A 441 -1.82 3.15 -15.82
CA GLU A 441 -3.26 3.23 -15.52
C GLU A 441 -3.77 1.95 -14.84
N MET A 442 -3.00 1.46 -13.86
CA MET A 442 -3.33 0.29 -13.05
C MET A 442 -3.22 0.64 -11.58
N SER A 443 -4.04 0.02 -10.74
CA SER A 443 -3.96 0.14 -9.29
C SER A 443 -4.46 -1.10 -8.57
N ILE A 444 -3.96 -1.32 -7.35
CA ILE A 444 -4.35 -2.44 -6.51
C ILE A 444 -4.83 -1.97 -5.14
N VAL A 445 -5.86 -2.62 -4.66
CA VAL A 445 -6.32 -2.51 -3.28
C VAL A 445 -6.02 -3.82 -2.58
N ILE A 446 -5.19 -3.75 -1.56
CA ILE A 446 -4.83 -4.87 -0.69
C ILE A 446 -5.72 -4.80 0.55
N VAL A 447 -6.71 -5.68 0.63
CA VAL A 447 -7.62 -5.73 1.79
C VAL A 447 -7.16 -6.83 2.75
N LEU A 448 -7.01 -6.46 4.02
CA LEU A 448 -6.47 -7.32 5.08
C LEU A 448 -7.38 -7.27 6.31
N GLN A 449 -7.34 -8.31 7.10
CA GLN A 449 -7.92 -8.28 8.45
C GLN A 449 -6.97 -7.59 9.43
N ALA A 450 -5.66 -7.83 9.28
CA ALA A 450 -4.59 -7.21 10.07
C ALA A 450 -3.26 -7.26 9.29
N LEU A 451 -2.30 -6.39 9.65
CA LEU A 451 -0.98 -6.33 8.98
C LEU A 451 -0.15 -7.60 9.14
N ASN A 452 -0.34 -8.34 10.24
CA ASN A 452 0.39 -9.60 10.47
C ASN A 452 0.13 -10.64 9.38
N GLN A 453 -1.02 -10.61 8.69
CA GLN A 453 -1.28 -11.48 7.54
C GLN A 453 -0.28 -11.20 6.41
N LEU A 454 -0.05 -9.92 6.11
CA LEU A 454 0.91 -9.52 5.07
C LEU A 454 2.35 -9.83 5.47
N GLU A 455 2.68 -9.64 6.75
CA GLU A 455 3.98 -9.97 7.32
C GLU A 455 4.28 -11.49 7.24
N ALA A 456 3.29 -12.33 7.52
CA ALA A 456 3.42 -13.78 7.40
C ALA A 456 3.69 -14.23 5.95
N MET A 457 3.02 -13.60 4.97
CA MET A 457 3.15 -13.95 3.55
C MET A 457 4.45 -13.41 2.92
N TYR A 458 4.83 -12.18 3.26
CA TYR A 458 5.93 -11.43 2.64
C TYR A 458 6.94 -10.93 3.68
N LYS A 459 7.53 -11.83 4.46
CA LYS A 459 8.40 -11.53 5.62
C LYS A 459 9.38 -10.38 5.41
N ASN A 460 10.05 -10.34 4.26
CA ASN A 460 11.10 -9.37 3.98
C ASN A 460 10.59 -8.13 3.20
N SER A 461 9.43 -8.18 2.57
CA SER A 461 8.93 -7.15 1.65
C SER A 461 7.58 -6.54 2.02
N TRP A 462 6.92 -7.00 3.11
CA TRP A 462 5.60 -6.50 3.49
C TRP A 462 5.57 -4.98 3.72
N GLN A 463 6.63 -4.42 4.33
CA GLN A 463 6.72 -2.96 4.53
C GLN A 463 6.84 -2.21 3.21
N THR A 464 7.57 -2.80 2.23
CA THR A 464 7.67 -2.24 0.89
C THR A 464 6.31 -2.20 0.21
N LEU A 465 5.52 -3.28 0.33
CA LEU A 465 4.15 -3.32 -0.21
C LEU A 465 3.28 -2.21 0.38
N VAL A 466 3.26 -2.07 1.71
CA VAL A 466 2.49 -1.02 2.39
C VAL A 466 2.99 0.38 2.02
N ASN A 467 4.30 0.59 1.92
CA ASN A 467 4.89 1.89 1.61
C ASN A 467 4.72 2.29 0.13
N THR A 468 4.54 1.30 -0.76
CA THR A 468 4.24 1.55 -2.18
C THR A 468 2.77 1.95 -2.39
N CYS A 469 1.92 1.79 -1.40
CA CYS A 469 0.54 2.28 -1.42
C CYS A 469 0.47 3.69 -0.81
N ASP A 470 0.02 4.68 -1.60
CA ASP A 470 -0.09 6.06 -1.12
C ASP A 470 -1.22 6.26 -0.10
N SER A 471 -2.21 5.36 -0.09
CA SER A 471 -3.32 5.39 0.86
C SER A 471 -3.34 4.14 1.75
N LEU A 472 -3.58 4.34 3.05
CA LEU A 472 -3.90 3.29 3.99
C LEU A 472 -5.16 3.67 4.74
N LEU A 473 -6.18 2.83 4.64
CA LEU A 473 -7.48 2.99 5.28
C LEU A 473 -7.65 1.93 6.38
N PHE A 474 -7.90 2.38 7.60
CA PHE A 474 -8.20 1.51 8.72
C PHE A 474 -9.67 1.64 9.11
N LEU A 475 -10.38 0.52 9.07
CA LEU A 475 -11.82 0.42 9.31
C LEU A 475 -12.17 -0.15 10.69
N GLY A 476 -11.18 -0.41 11.54
CA GLY A 476 -11.35 -0.97 12.87
C GLY A 476 -10.71 -2.35 13.02
N GLY A 477 -10.37 -2.69 14.24
CA GLY A 477 -9.67 -3.91 14.65
C GLY A 477 -8.75 -3.61 15.83
N ASP A 478 -8.41 -4.62 16.60
CA ASP A 478 -7.63 -4.50 17.85
C ASP A 478 -6.32 -5.29 17.81
N GLU A 479 -5.94 -5.82 16.63
CA GLU A 479 -4.68 -6.54 16.47
C GLU A 479 -3.50 -5.62 16.81
N LYS A 480 -2.64 -6.09 17.73
CA LYS A 480 -1.63 -5.29 18.40
C LYS A 480 -0.59 -4.70 17.46
N SER A 481 -0.02 -5.50 16.55
CA SER A 481 1.04 -5.03 15.65
C SER A 481 0.49 -3.97 14.68
N THR A 482 -0.75 -4.12 14.23
CA THR A 482 -1.46 -3.14 13.39
C THR A 482 -1.68 -1.84 14.12
N THR A 483 -2.24 -1.89 15.34
CA THR A 483 -2.53 -0.66 16.12
C THR A 483 -1.26 0.08 16.52
N GLU A 484 -0.19 -0.62 16.88
CA GLU A 484 1.13 -0.01 17.16
C GLU A 484 1.74 0.63 15.90
N TYR A 485 1.66 -0.04 14.75
CA TYR A 485 2.12 0.51 13.47
C TYR A 485 1.39 1.80 13.11
N LEU A 486 0.06 1.81 13.24
CA LEU A 486 -0.77 2.97 12.93
C LEU A 486 -0.53 4.13 13.90
N SER A 487 -0.34 3.85 15.19
CA SER A 487 0.01 4.85 16.20
C SER A 487 1.33 5.55 15.86
N LYS A 488 2.37 4.78 15.54
CA LYS A 488 3.67 5.33 15.10
C LYS A 488 3.54 6.15 13.81
N ARG A 489 2.72 5.69 12.86
CA ARG A 489 2.48 6.39 11.58
C ARG A 489 1.69 7.69 11.78
N ALA A 490 0.77 7.75 12.73
CA ALA A 490 0.04 8.97 13.09
C ALA A 490 0.95 10.06 13.66
N GLY A 491 2.03 9.66 14.32
CA GLY A 491 3.05 10.54 14.87
C GLY A 491 2.68 11.14 16.23
N LYS A 492 3.55 12.02 16.73
CA LYS A 492 3.42 12.66 18.05
C LYS A 492 2.94 14.09 17.94
N GLN A 493 2.14 14.52 18.92
CA GLN A 493 1.73 15.89 19.14
C GLN A 493 2.32 16.42 20.44
N THR A 494 2.48 17.74 20.53
CA THR A 494 2.88 18.42 21.76
C THR A 494 1.63 18.73 22.59
N ILE A 495 1.58 18.25 23.82
CA ILE A 495 0.52 18.59 24.78
C ILE A 495 1.07 19.39 25.97
N SER A 496 0.24 20.26 26.52
CA SER A 496 0.57 21.03 27.73
C SER A 496 0.07 20.30 28.98
N LEU A 497 0.97 20.03 29.90
CA LEU A 497 0.65 19.44 31.22
C LEU A 497 0.68 20.53 32.27
N ARG A 498 -0.36 20.58 33.11
CA ARG A 498 -0.38 21.40 34.32
C ARG A 498 -0.13 20.52 35.52
N LYS A 499 0.98 20.76 36.21
CA LYS A 499 1.29 20.06 37.47
C LYS A 499 0.98 21.00 38.65
N HIS A 500 0.08 20.60 39.51
CA HIS A 500 -0.21 21.29 40.74
C HIS A 500 0.52 20.59 41.88
N SER A 501 1.40 21.28 42.58
CA SER A 501 2.01 20.80 43.81
C SER A 501 1.40 21.59 44.99
N LYS A 502 0.76 20.90 45.91
CA LYS A 502 0.26 21.47 47.16
C LYS A 502 1.26 21.16 48.27
N SER A 503 1.86 22.18 48.87
CA SER A 503 2.61 22.11 50.12
C SER A 503 1.77 22.70 51.26
N LYS A 504 2.09 22.35 52.52
CA LYS A 504 1.40 22.90 53.71
C LYS A 504 1.48 24.44 53.81
N THR A 505 2.40 25.07 53.09
CA THR A 505 2.69 26.52 53.12
C THR A 505 2.42 27.25 51.81
N GLY A 506 1.98 26.58 50.75
CA GLY A 506 1.67 27.21 49.46
C GLY A 506 1.48 26.19 48.33
N GLY A 507 0.82 26.61 47.27
CA GLY A 507 0.69 25.82 46.01
C GLY A 507 1.56 26.43 44.89
N SER A 508 2.24 25.59 44.12
CA SER A 508 2.90 26.00 42.86
C SER A 508 2.23 25.32 41.68
N GLU A 509 2.00 26.07 40.63
CA GLU A 509 1.54 25.57 39.32
C GLU A 509 2.72 25.63 38.35
N SER A 510 3.13 24.49 37.80
CA SER A 510 4.10 24.39 36.71
C SER A 510 3.41 23.96 35.43
N ARG A 511 3.74 24.61 34.33
CA ARG A 511 3.26 24.25 32.99
C ARG A 511 4.43 23.65 32.21
N ASP A 512 4.34 22.36 31.95
CA ASP A 512 5.30 21.62 31.15
C ASP A 512 4.68 21.24 29.80
N LYS A 513 5.53 21.06 28.78
CA LYS A 513 5.14 20.49 27.49
C LYS A 513 5.75 19.10 27.35
N THR A 514 4.97 18.16 26.82
CA THR A 514 5.42 16.78 26.57
C THR A 514 4.90 16.28 25.24
N GLY A 515 5.58 15.26 24.66
CA GLY A 515 5.11 14.57 23.48
C GLY A 515 4.13 13.47 23.87
N ARG A 516 3.00 13.39 23.17
CA ARG A 516 2.05 12.29 23.22
C ARG A 516 1.76 11.82 21.81
N ASP A 517 1.63 10.51 21.60
CA ASP A 517 1.13 9.99 20.34
C ASP A 517 -0.24 10.61 20.03
N LEU A 518 -0.45 11.05 18.79
CA LEU A 518 -1.73 11.65 18.37
C LEU A 518 -2.88 10.68 18.59
N LEU A 519 -2.62 9.41 18.31
CA LEU A 519 -3.50 8.27 18.53
C LEU A 519 -2.68 7.17 19.22
N MET A 520 -3.05 6.81 20.43
CA MET A 520 -2.46 5.66 21.11
C MET A 520 -3.01 4.35 20.54
N SER A 521 -2.26 3.26 20.63
CA SER A 521 -2.67 1.95 20.08
C SER A 521 -4.01 1.46 20.66
N ASP A 522 -4.25 1.69 21.95
CA ASP A 522 -5.50 1.36 22.61
C ASP A 522 -6.69 2.24 22.18
N GLU A 523 -6.44 3.50 21.82
CA GLU A 523 -7.45 4.40 21.23
C GLU A 523 -7.82 3.95 19.82
N ILE A 524 -6.84 3.45 19.04
CA ILE A 524 -7.06 2.90 17.69
C ILE A 524 -7.88 1.60 17.79
N GLY A 525 -7.53 0.70 18.72
CA GLY A 525 -8.28 -0.55 18.96
C GLY A 525 -9.73 -0.33 19.37
N ARG A 526 -10.02 0.81 20.02
CA ARG A 526 -11.38 1.24 20.41
C ARG A 526 -12.05 2.20 19.41
N LEU A 527 -11.58 2.24 18.16
CA LEU A 527 -12.21 3.07 17.14
C LEU A 527 -13.67 2.64 16.94
N GLY A 528 -14.60 3.60 17.04
CA GLY A 528 -16.03 3.33 16.88
C GLY A 528 -16.37 2.71 15.53
N ASN A 529 -17.32 1.78 15.49
CA ASN A 529 -17.66 0.98 14.30
C ASN A 529 -17.98 1.80 13.04
N GLY A 530 -18.55 3.01 13.17
CA GLY A 530 -18.82 3.92 12.06
C GLY A 530 -17.64 4.79 11.65
N LYS A 531 -16.49 4.73 12.33
CA LYS A 531 -15.33 5.57 12.09
C LYS A 531 -14.24 4.86 11.32
N ALA A 532 -13.45 5.65 10.59
CA ALA A 532 -12.28 5.21 9.85
C ALA A 532 -11.08 6.14 10.08
N LEU A 533 -9.87 5.61 9.94
CA LEU A 533 -8.64 6.39 9.90
C LEU A 533 -8.02 6.26 8.52
N LEU A 534 -7.82 7.38 7.85
CA LEU A 534 -7.20 7.43 6.54
C LEU A 534 -5.81 8.08 6.65
N PHE A 535 -4.82 7.40 6.11
CA PHE A 535 -3.45 7.88 5.99
C PHE A 535 -3.11 8.02 4.51
N ILE A 536 -2.88 9.25 4.05
CA ILE A 536 -2.36 9.54 2.71
C ILE A 536 -0.89 9.95 2.84
N SER A 537 -0.04 9.40 1.98
CA SER A 537 1.39 9.68 1.98
C SER A 537 1.68 11.19 1.95
N GLY A 538 2.44 11.68 2.94
CA GLY A 538 2.79 13.10 3.10
C GLY A 538 1.68 13.98 3.68
N GLN A 539 0.60 13.40 4.22
CA GLN A 539 -0.48 14.13 4.88
C GLN A 539 -0.60 13.73 6.36
N HIS A 540 -1.29 14.57 7.13
CA HIS A 540 -1.74 14.20 8.47
C HIS A 540 -2.84 13.13 8.40
N VAL A 541 -2.99 12.35 9.47
CA VAL A 541 -4.04 11.34 9.55
C VAL A 541 -5.42 12.00 9.55
N PHE A 542 -6.34 11.44 8.78
CA PHE A 542 -7.72 11.89 8.70
C PHE A 542 -8.65 10.90 9.41
N LYS A 543 -9.39 11.38 10.39
CA LYS A 543 -10.40 10.60 11.12
C LYS A 543 -11.78 11.01 10.62
N ASP A 544 -12.52 10.08 10.05
CA ASP A 544 -13.80 10.35 9.39
C ASP A 544 -14.82 9.25 9.63
N ASP A 545 -16.04 9.44 9.13
CA ASP A 545 -17.05 8.40 9.04
C ASP A 545 -16.76 7.48 7.86
N LYS A 546 -17.12 6.19 8.01
CA LYS A 546 -17.10 5.24 6.89
C LYS A 546 -18.12 5.66 5.85
N TYR A 547 -17.79 5.48 4.59
CA TYR A 547 -18.76 5.52 3.51
C TYR A 547 -19.52 4.20 3.47
N THR A 548 -20.81 4.23 3.20
CA THR A 548 -21.62 3.00 3.12
C THR A 548 -22.27 2.86 1.75
N VAL A 549 -22.67 1.64 1.40
CA VAL A 549 -23.44 1.37 0.17
C VAL A 549 -24.65 2.31 0.08
N ASN A 550 -25.35 2.55 1.18
CA ASN A 550 -26.56 3.40 1.20
C ASN A 550 -26.28 4.87 0.93
N ASP A 551 -25.05 5.34 1.13
CA ASP A 551 -24.65 6.71 0.81
C ASP A 551 -24.43 6.92 -0.72
N HIS A 552 -24.36 5.82 -1.50
CA HIS A 552 -24.04 5.89 -2.92
C HIS A 552 -25.30 6.06 -3.78
N LYS A 553 -25.22 6.91 -4.81
CA LYS A 553 -26.35 7.19 -5.73
C LYS A 553 -26.90 5.94 -6.44
N ASN A 554 -26.07 4.94 -6.66
CA ASN A 554 -26.42 3.69 -7.35
C ASN A 554 -26.85 2.57 -6.38
N ALA A 555 -27.12 2.87 -5.10
CA ALA A 555 -27.49 1.87 -4.10
C ALA A 555 -28.70 1.01 -4.52
N SER A 556 -29.68 1.61 -5.17
CA SER A 556 -30.89 0.94 -5.65
C SER A 556 -30.66 -0.04 -6.82
N LEU A 557 -29.47 -0.02 -7.43
CA LEU A 557 -29.12 -0.91 -8.54
C LEU A 557 -28.45 -2.21 -8.07
N LEU A 558 -28.11 -2.30 -6.79
CA LEU A 558 -27.56 -3.52 -6.20
C LEU A 558 -28.68 -4.50 -5.84
N ALA A 559 -28.39 -5.77 -5.94
CA ALA A 559 -29.25 -6.78 -5.35
C ALA A 559 -28.96 -6.92 -3.83
N ASN A 560 -30.01 -7.11 -3.06
CA ASN A 560 -29.93 -7.30 -1.60
C ASN A 560 -29.93 -8.80 -1.23
N ASP A 561 -30.64 -9.62 -1.99
CA ASP A 561 -30.75 -11.06 -1.77
C ASP A 561 -31.09 -11.78 -3.10
N VAL A 562 -31.16 -13.09 -3.06
CA VAL A 562 -31.41 -13.96 -4.21
C VAL A 562 -32.78 -13.73 -4.87
N TYR A 563 -33.73 -13.10 -4.20
CA TYR A 563 -35.07 -12.82 -4.72
C TYR A 563 -35.20 -11.43 -5.33
N ASP A 564 -34.13 -10.61 -5.22
CA ASP A 564 -34.10 -9.27 -5.80
C ASP A 564 -34.04 -9.36 -7.33
N GLU A 565 -34.80 -8.51 -8.03
CA GLU A 565 -34.80 -8.42 -9.49
C GLU A 565 -33.45 -8.03 -10.10
N ASN A 566 -32.58 -7.42 -9.30
CA ASN A 566 -31.22 -7.06 -9.69
C ASN A 566 -30.21 -8.18 -9.39
N TRP A 567 -30.62 -9.32 -8.85
CA TRP A 567 -29.74 -10.45 -8.64
C TRP A 567 -29.21 -10.97 -9.97
N TYR A 568 -27.87 -10.95 -10.12
CA TYR A 568 -27.23 -11.37 -11.36
C TYR A 568 -27.12 -12.90 -11.41
N ASN A 569 -27.87 -13.50 -12.30
CA ASN A 569 -27.75 -14.93 -12.59
C ASN A 569 -26.85 -15.13 -13.80
N TYR A 570 -25.87 -15.99 -13.67
CA TYR A 570 -24.99 -16.35 -14.77
C TYR A 570 -24.93 -17.85 -14.97
N ARG A 571 -24.68 -18.25 -16.20
CA ARG A 571 -24.53 -19.65 -16.57
C ARG A 571 -23.26 -19.78 -17.41
N ARG A 572 -22.31 -20.58 -16.93
CA ARG A 572 -21.06 -20.93 -17.61
C ARG A 572 -20.91 -22.44 -17.77
N TYR A 573 -21.89 -23.24 -17.28
CA TYR A 573 -21.90 -24.68 -17.43
C TYR A 573 -21.82 -25.07 -18.90
N ARG A 574 -21.08 -26.12 -19.20
CA ARG A 574 -20.82 -26.60 -20.54
C ARG A 574 -21.97 -27.46 -21.06
N ASN A 575 -22.68 -28.15 -20.13
CA ASN A 575 -23.82 -28.98 -20.43
C ASN A 575 -24.89 -28.94 -19.32
N GLU A 576 -26.07 -29.43 -19.61
CA GLU A 576 -27.22 -29.43 -18.67
C GLU A 576 -27.00 -30.36 -17.47
N GLU A 577 -26.20 -31.42 -17.65
CA GLU A 577 -25.92 -32.39 -16.59
C GLU A 577 -25.07 -31.75 -15.47
N GLU A 578 -24.08 -30.97 -15.81
CA GLU A 578 -23.25 -30.23 -14.84
C GLU A 578 -24.07 -29.19 -14.05
N GLU A 579 -25.00 -28.50 -14.73
CA GLU A 579 -25.90 -27.55 -14.07
C GLU A 579 -26.83 -28.26 -13.10
N LEU A 580 -27.38 -29.40 -13.51
CA LEU A 580 -28.27 -30.22 -12.66
C LEU A 580 -27.51 -30.75 -11.43
N LEU A 581 -26.27 -31.21 -11.60
CA LEU A 581 -25.46 -31.71 -10.49
C LEU A 581 -25.17 -30.62 -9.45
N ASP A 582 -24.97 -29.37 -9.89
CA ASP A 582 -24.77 -28.26 -8.97
C ASP A 582 -26.07 -27.84 -8.25
N MET A 583 -27.21 -27.91 -8.94
CA MET A 583 -28.51 -27.61 -8.35
C MET A 583 -28.95 -28.60 -7.28
N VAL A 584 -28.50 -29.85 -7.40
CA VAL A 584 -28.79 -30.92 -6.43
C VAL A 584 -27.82 -30.82 -5.26
N LYS A 585 -28.01 -29.84 -4.40
CA LYS A 585 -27.27 -29.79 -3.14
C LYS A 585 -27.62 -30.98 -2.28
N PRO A 586 -26.63 -31.57 -1.56
CA PRO A 586 -26.88 -32.69 -0.63
C PRO A 586 -27.98 -32.39 0.40
N GLU A 587 -28.16 -31.12 0.74
CA GLU A 587 -29.18 -30.59 1.65
C GLU A 587 -30.62 -30.72 1.08
N ASN A 588 -30.77 -30.77 -0.23
CA ASN A 588 -32.04 -30.86 -0.93
C ASN A 588 -32.43 -32.32 -1.32
N ILE A 589 -31.53 -33.29 -1.08
CA ILE A 589 -31.85 -34.70 -1.24
C ILE A 589 -32.70 -35.13 -0.04
N ILE A 590 -33.99 -34.98 -0.17
CA ILE A 590 -34.95 -35.64 0.74
C ILE A 590 -34.73 -37.14 0.51
N ASN A 591 -34.02 -37.79 1.44
CA ASN A 591 -33.99 -39.25 1.51
C ASN A 591 -35.42 -39.73 1.77
N HIS A 592 -36.17 -40.00 0.72
CA HIS A 592 -37.33 -40.87 0.82
C HIS A 592 -36.75 -42.24 1.15
N GLY A 593 -36.64 -42.51 2.47
CA GLY A 593 -36.28 -43.81 2.97
C GLY A 593 -37.16 -44.82 2.25
N VAL A 594 -36.53 -45.76 1.55
CA VAL A 594 -37.20 -46.94 1.04
C VAL A 594 -37.82 -47.61 2.25
N VAL A 595 -39.13 -47.46 2.40
CA VAL A 595 -39.93 -48.27 3.31
C VAL A 595 -39.96 -49.66 2.66
N GLY A 596 -39.05 -50.52 3.15
CA GLY A 596 -39.07 -51.93 2.84
C GLY A 596 -40.01 -52.67 3.77
#